data_5513ec66b21801f3f906eb22ef04a13d
#
_entry.id   5513ec66b21801f3f906eb22ef04a13d
#
_cell.length_a   1.000
_cell.length_b   1.000
_cell.length_c   1.000
_cell.angle_alpha   90.00
_cell.angle_beta   90.00
_cell.angle_gamma   90.00
#
_symmetry.space_group_name_H-M   'P 1'
#
loop_
_entity.id
_entity.type
_entity.pdbx_description
1 polymer ?
#
loop_
_entity_poly.entity_id
_entity_poly.type
_entity_poly.pdbx_seq_one_letter_code
_entity_poly.pdbx_strand_id
1 'polypeptide(L)'
;MIPKTERLSADVQILGGGLAGCMGAVAAIKKGCTVILADKAWVGSSGESTFAAGDILYYDPEQDDMHEWLERWNKAGDSMFDPEWLEWYGKNVHELILMLDSWGMEFEKDAQGRFKRKPGRGHREAVVFPGYKMQKKLRGILEKLGVVI
;
A
#
# COMPACT_ATOMS: atom_id res chain seq x y z
N MET A 1 27.70 14.57 26.64
CA MET A 1 28.08 13.28 26.03
C MET A 1 27.70 13.37 24.55
N ILE A 2 28.68 13.29 23.64
CA ILE A 2 28.40 13.31 22.19
C ILE A 2 27.80 11.93 21.84
N PRO A 3 26.64 11.86 21.15
CA PRO A 3 26.07 10.59 20.74
C PRO A 3 27.06 9.82 19.87
N LYS A 4 27.21 8.53 20.11
CA LYS A 4 28.05 7.67 19.26
C LYS A 4 27.41 7.63 17.87
N THR A 5 28.11 8.12 16.87
CA THR A 5 27.66 8.09 15.48
C THR A 5 27.92 6.70 14.91
N GLU A 6 26.89 6.04 14.44
CA GLU A 6 26.98 4.81 13.67
C GLU A 6 26.79 5.13 12.19
N ARG A 7 27.63 4.53 11.33
CA ARG A 7 27.50 4.65 9.88
C ARG A 7 26.98 3.35 9.32
N LEU A 8 25.85 3.45 8.64
CA LEU A 8 25.22 2.35 7.92
C LEU A 8 25.32 2.62 6.42
N SER A 9 25.37 1.57 5.62
CA SER A 9 25.41 1.64 4.16
C SER A 9 24.40 0.66 3.57
N ALA A 10 23.69 1.09 2.56
CA ALA A 10 22.76 0.27 1.79
C ALA A 10 22.62 0.83 0.38
N ASP A 11 22.09 0.03 -0.56
CA ASP A 11 21.81 0.46 -1.92
C ASP A 11 20.67 1.50 -1.98
N VAL A 12 19.70 1.37 -1.06
CA VAL A 12 18.55 2.27 -0.99
C VAL A 12 18.33 2.73 0.45
N GLN A 13 18.22 4.03 0.63
CA GLN A 13 17.80 4.64 1.88
C GLN A 13 16.39 5.24 1.73
N ILE A 14 15.50 4.87 2.64
CA ILE A 14 14.11 5.36 2.67
C ILE A 14 13.92 6.20 3.93
N LEU A 15 13.37 7.39 3.76
CA LEU A 15 12.99 8.29 4.83
C LEU A 15 11.47 8.34 4.96
N GLY A 16 10.97 7.81 6.05
CA GLY A 16 9.54 7.73 6.36
C GLY A 16 8.98 6.30 6.29
N GLY A 17 8.54 5.79 7.43
CA GLY A 17 8.01 4.44 7.64
C GLY A 17 6.49 4.34 7.55
N GLY A 18 5.82 5.22 6.83
CA GLY A 18 4.42 5.07 6.44
C GLY A 18 4.24 4.00 5.36
N LEU A 19 3.00 3.79 4.89
CA LEU A 19 2.70 2.75 3.88
C LEU A 19 3.58 2.87 2.63
N ALA A 20 3.73 4.07 2.09
CA ALA A 20 4.53 4.29 0.87
C ALA A 20 6.00 3.89 1.06
N GLY A 21 6.62 4.30 2.18
CA GLY A 21 8.01 3.92 2.48
C GLY A 21 8.18 2.43 2.71
N CYS A 22 7.24 1.80 3.43
CA CYS A 22 7.26 0.35 3.62
C CYS A 22 7.14 -0.41 2.29
N MET A 23 6.24 0.02 1.41
CA MET A 23 6.07 -0.60 0.08
C MET A 23 7.27 -0.33 -0.84
N GLY A 24 7.88 0.86 -0.75
CA GLY A 24 9.13 1.17 -1.44
C GLY A 24 10.27 0.26 -1.00
N ALA A 25 10.38 -0.02 0.31
CA ALA A 25 11.36 -0.97 0.84
C ALA A 25 11.15 -2.38 0.28
N VAL A 26 9.90 -2.86 0.28
CA VAL A 26 9.56 -4.16 -0.32
C VAL A 26 9.94 -4.23 -1.79
N ALA A 27 9.62 -3.18 -2.55
CA ALA A 27 9.95 -3.12 -3.98
C ALA A 27 11.45 -3.15 -4.24
N ALA A 28 12.24 -2.45 -3.43
CA ALA A 28 13.70 -2.45 -3.53
C ALA A 28 14.30 -3.82 -3.19
N ILE A 29 13.86 -4.45 -2.09
CA ILE A 29 14.29 -5.79 -1.69
C ILE A 29 13.96 -6.82 -2.78
N LYS A 30 12.77 -6.77 -3.38
CA LYS A 30 12.38 -7.67 -4.49
C LYS A 30 13.30 -7.52 -5.72
N LYS A 31 13.98 -6.39 -5.84
CA LYS A 31 15.00 -6.15 -6.89
C LYS A 31 16.42 -6.49 -6.46
N GLY A 32 16.61 -7.08 -5.29
CA GLY A 32 17.89 -7.50 -4.76
C GLY A 32 18.72 -6.40 -4.09
N CYS A 33 18.11 -5.23 -3.81
CA CYS A 33 18.79 -4.15 -3.11
C CYS A 33 18.80 -4.38 -1.60
N THR A 34 19.88 -3.95 -0.94
CA THR A 34 19.92 -3.74 0.51
C THR A 34 19.19 -2.44 0.86
N VAL A 35 18.42 -2.43 1.96
CA VAL A 35 17.57 -1.29 2.31
C VAL A 35 17.74 -0.88 3.76
N ILE A 36 17.89 0.43 3.97
CA ILE A 36 17.75 1.08 5.27
C ILE A 36 16.49 1.93 5.24
N LEU A 37 15.61 1.77 6.21
CA LEU A 37 14.41 2.58 6.38
C LEU A 37 14.48 3.32 7.71
N ALA A 38 14.51 4.64 7.66
CA ALA A 38 14.52 5.49 8.84
C ALA A 38 13.19 6.27 8.97
N ASP A 39 12.68 6.36 10.19
CA ASP A 39 11.49 7.13 10.49
C ASP A 39 11.70 7.96 11.77
N LYS A 40 11.07 9.12 11.86
CA LYS A 40 11.08 9.96 13.06
C LYS A 40 10.28 9.36 14.23
N ALA A 41 9.46 8.37 13.95
CA ALA A 41 8.61 7.69 14.91
C ALA A 41 8.73 6.16 14.72
N TRP A 42 7.69 5.41 15.00
CA TRP A 42 7.71 3.95 14.89
C TRP A 42 7.29 3.50 13.49
N VAL A 43 8.20 2.86 12.75
CA VAL A 43 7.90 2.30 11.42
C VAL A 43 6.71 1.35 11.49
N GLY A 44 5.77 1.50 10.57
CA GLY A 44 4.51 0.78 10.57
C GLY A 44 3.45 1.30 11.56
N SER A 45 3.72 2.40 12.27
CA SER A 45 2.74 3.06 13.14
C SER A 45 2.78 4.58 13.00
N SER A 46 3.47 5.08 12.01
CA SER A 46 3.57 6.50 11.65
C SER A 46 2.95 6.76 10.28
N GLY A 47 2.71 8.02 9.99
CA GLY A 47 2.13 8.47 8.72
C GLY A 47 0.61 8.41 8.66
N GLU A 48 0.06 8.99 7.62
CA GLU A 48 -1.38 9.20 7.40
C GLU A 48 -2.17 7.87 7.34
N SER A 49 -1.57 6.82 6.78
CA SER A 49 -2.23 5.52 6.61
C SER A 49 -2.63 4.86 7.93
N THR A 50 -2.05 5.26 9.07
CA THR A 50 -2.43 4.78 10.40
C THR A 50 -3.83 5.26 10.79
N PHE A 51 -4.20 6.44 10.34
CA PHE A 51 -5.47 7.11 10.63
C PHE A 51 -6.45 7.01 9.47
N ALA A 52 -6.04 6.44 8.34
CA ALA A 52 -6.89 6.26 7.17
C ALA A 52 -8.09 5.36 7.49
N ALA A 53 -9.20 5.60 6.80
CA ALA A 53 -10.44 4.84 6.95
C ALA A 53 -10.29 3.36 6.59
N GLY A 54 -9.15 2.96 6.05
CA GLY A 54 -8.87 1.59 5.64
C GLY A 54 -9.51 1.22 4.29
N ASP A 55 -9.65 2.20 3.41
CA ASP A 55 -10.18 2.01 2.08
C ASP A 55 -9.07 2.08 1.04
N ILE A 56 -9.01 1.09 0.15
CA ILE A 56 -8.14 1.11 -1.02
C ILE A 56 -9.03 1.08 -2.25
N LEU A 57 -8.86 2.07 -3.13
CA LEU A 57 -9.49 2.08 -4.43
C LEU A 57 -9.12 0.78 -5.18
N TYR A 58 -10.10 0.11 -5.75
CA TYR A 58 -9.90 -1.23 -6.27
C TYR A 58 -10.50 -1.39 -7.65
N TYR A 59 -9.74 -1.97 -8.53
CA TYR A 59 -10.15 -2.49 -9.82
C TYR A 59 -10.01 -4.02 -9.80
N ASP A 60 -11.08 -4.72 -10.16
CA ASP A 60 -11.10 -6.18 -10.27
C ASP A 60 -11.07 -6.57 -11.75
N PRO A 61 -9.99 -7.15 -12.26
CA PRO A 61 -9.88 -7.48 -13.69
C PRO A 61 -10.87 -8.54 -14.17
N GLU A 62 -11.50 -9.29 -13.24
CA GLU A 62 -12.51 -10.30 -13.58
C GLU A 62 -13.94 -9.75 -13.62
N GLN A 63 -14.19 -8.58 -12.99
CA GLN A 63 -15.54 -8.04 -12.80
C GLN A 63 -15.74 -6.65 -13.39
N ASP A 64 -14.65 -5.91 -13.62
CA ASP A 64 -14.70 -4.52 -14.05
C ASP A 64 -14.22 -4.36 -15.49
N ASP A 65 -14.89 -3.49 -16.24
CA ASP A 65 -14.36 -2.94 -17.47
C ASP A 65 -13.45 -1.76 -17.18
N MET A 66 -12.23 -1.77 -17.71
CA MET A 66 -11.22 -0.74 -17.43
C MET A 66 -11.67 0.64 -17.94
N HIS A 67 -12.29 0.72 -19.11
CA HIS A 67 -12.73 1.98 -19.67
C HIS A 67 -13.82 2.62 -18.81
N GLU A 68 -14.83 1.83 -18.44
CA GLU A 68 -15.91 2.31 -17.55
C GLU A 68 -15.38 2.71 -16.17
N TRP A 69 -14.41 1.97 -15.65
CA TRP A 69 -13.78 2.25 -14.36
C TRP A 69 -13.02 3.58 -14.42
N LEU A 70 -12.23 3.82 -15.47
CA LEU A 70 -11.51 5.07 -15.70
C LEU A 70 -12.45 6.26 -15.87
N GLU A 71 -13.53 6.13 -16.67
CA GLU A 71 -14.52 7.19 -16.87
C GLU A 71 -15.17 7.59 -15.53
N ARG A 72 -15.56 6.62 -14.72
CA ARG A 72 -16.17 6.90 -13.40
C ARG A 72 -15.24 7.70 -12.50
N TRP A 73 -13.96 7.31 -12.47
CA TRP A 73 -12.98 8.00 -11.62
C TRP A 73 -12.61 9.37 -12.17
N ASN A 74 -12.47 9.50 -13.46
CA ASN A 74 -12.22 10.80 -14.08
C ASN A 74 -13.37 11.78 -13.78
N LYS A 75 -14.62 11.31 -13.88
CA LYS A 75 -15.80 12.10 -13.50
C LYS A 75 -15.84 12.44 -12.01
N ALA A 76 -15.51 11.48 -11.13
CA ALA A 76 -15.48 11.70 -9.68
C ALA A 76 -14.40 12.71 -9.24
N GLY A 77 -13.33 12.83 -10.01
CA GLY A 77 -12.24 13.76 -9.77
C GLY A 77 -12.32 15.05 -10.60
N ASP A 78 -13.48 15.36 -11.18
CA ASP A 78 -13.66 16.55 -12.04
C ASP A 78 -12.59 16.67 -13.16
N SER A 79 -12.19 15.54 -13.72
CA SER A 79 -11.14 15.42 -14.75
C SER A 79 -9.75 15.94 -14.31
N MET A 80 -9.50 15.94 -13.01
CA MET A 80 -8.19 16.35 -12.45
C MET A 80 -7.21 15.19 -12.30
N PHE A 81 -7.62 13.95 -12.58
CA PHE A 81 -6.73 12.81 -12.58
C PHE A 81 -5.83 12.78 -13.82
N ASP A 82 -4.59 12.35 -13.63
CA ASP A 82 -3.74 11.91 -14.72
C ASP A 82 -4.25 10.54 -15.22
N PRO A 83 -4.77 10.44 -16.46
CA PRO A 83 -5.37 9.20 -16.94
C PRO A 83 -4.37 8.08 -17.11
N GLU A 84 -3.13 8.34 -17.47
CA GLU A 84 -2.08 7.32 -17.62
C GLU A 84 -1.72 6.72 -16.26
N TRP A 85 -1.60 7.58 -15.24
CA TRP A 85 -1.33 7.13 -13.89
C TRP A 85 -2.50 6.33 -13.30
N LEU A 86 -3.74 6.76 -13.56
CA LEU A 86 -4.92 6.07 -13.07
C LEU A 86 -5.07 4.68 -13.73
N GLU A 87 -4.81 4.58 -15.02
CA GLU A 87 -4.80 3.31 -15.74
C GLU A 87 -3.70 2.37 -15.22
N TRP A 88 -2.49 2.91 -15.01
CA TRP A 88 -1.39 2.16 -14.42
C TRP A 88 -1.78 1.64 -13.03
N TYR A 89 -2.39 2.49 -12.20
CA TYR A 89 -2.87 2.08 -10.87
C TYR A 89 -3.90 0.95 -10.97
N GLY A 90 -4.91 1.08 -11.80
CA GLY A 90 -5.94 0.06 -12.01
C GLY A 90 -5.35 -1.29 -12.40
N LYS A 91 -4.39 -1.30 -13.33
CA LYS A 91 -3.70 -2.51 -13.78
C LYS A 91 -2.87 -3.21 -12.68
N ASN A 92 -2.44 -2.48 -11.66
CA ASN A 92 -1.53 -3.02 -10.63
C ASN A 92 -2.19 -3.25 -9.26
N VAL A 93 -3.31 -2.60 -8.98
CA VAL A 93 -3.92 -2.64 -7.63
C VAL A 93 -4.40 -4.02 -7.22
N HIS A 94 -4.91 -4.83 -8.16
CA HIS A 94 -5.36 -6.19 -7.86
C HIS A 94 -4.23 -7.05 -7.31
N GLU A 95 -3.09 -7.10 -7.99
CA GLU A 95 -1.90 -7.83 -7.54
C GLU A 95 -1.36 -7.31 -6.19
N LEU A 96 -1.43 -5.99 -5.98
CA LEU A 96 -1.06 -5.39 -4.70
C LEU A 96 -1.96 -5.91 -3.57
N ILE A 97 -3.28 -5.95 -3.78
CA ILE A 97 -4.23 -6.44 -2.78
C ILE A 97 -4.02 -7.93 -2.50
N LEU A 98 -3.81 -8.76 -3.53
CA LEU A 98 -3.47 -10.18 -3.37
C LEU A 98 -2.19 -10.35 -2.54
N MET A 99 -1.16 -9.57 -2.80
CA MET A 99 0.09 -9.60 -2.04
C MET A 99 -0.15 -9.23 -0.58
N LEU A 100 -0.89 -8.15 -0.31
CA LEU A 100 -1.21 -7.72 1.05
C LEU A 100 -2.05 -8.78 1.79
N ASP A 101 -3.01 -9.38 1.11
CA ASP A 101 -3.83 -10.47 1.65
C ASP A 101 -2.98 -11.69 2.01
N SER A 102 -2.03 -12.08 1.15
CA SER A 102 -1.08 -13.17 1.41
C SER A 102 -0.19 -12.90 2.65
N TRP A 103 0.02 -11.64 3.00
CA TRP A 103 0.72 -11.23 4.23
C TRP A 103 -0.20 -11.22 5.47
N GLY A 104 -1.45 -11.67 5.28
CA GLY A 104 -2.44 -11.74 6.35
C GLY A 104 -3.08 -10.40 6.67
N MET A 105 -3.13 -9.46 5.71
CA MET A 105 -3.99 -8.30 5.80
C MET A 105 -5.43 -8.79 5.68
N GLU A 106 -6.24 -8.52 6.70
CA GLU A 106 -7.57 -9.08 6.84
C GLU A 106 -8.58 -8.33 5.95
N PHE A 107 -8.51 -8.53 4.63
CA PHE A 107 -9.54 -8.02 3.73
C PHE A 107 -10.85 -8.79 3.88
N GLU A 108 -11.97 -8.09 3.86
CA GLU A 108 -13.27 -8.75 3.83
C GLU A 108 -13.48 -9.45 2.48
N LYS A 109 -14.00 -10.70 2.53
CA LYS A 109 -14.33 -11.51 1.34
C LYS A 109 -15.79 -11.93 1.35
N ASP A 110 -16.34 -12.12 0.16
CA ASP A 110 -17.68 -12.68 -0.04
C ASP A 110 -17.66 -14.22 0.06
N ALA A 111 -18.83 -14.84 -0.11
CA ALA A 111 -18.98 -16.30 -0.06
C ALA A 111 -18.23 -17.03 -1.19
N GLN A 112 -17.85 -16.34 -2.24
CA GLN A 112 -17.06 -16.84 -3.37
C GLN A 112 -15.55 -16.59 -3.20
N GLY A 113 -15.13 -15.99 -2.09
CA GLY A 113 -13.75 -15.66 -1.79
C GLY A 113 -13.22 -14.39 -2.47
N ARG A 114 -14.08 -13.61 -3.14
CA ARG A 114 -13.72 -12.34 -3.79
C ARG A 114 -13.69 -11.21 -2.77
N PHE A 115 -12.84 -10.23 -2.97
CA PHE A 115 -12.78 -9.07 -2.09
C PHE A 115 -14.09 -8.29 -2.09
N LYS A 116 -14.67 -8.11 -0.91
CA LYS A 116 -15.86 -7.28 -0.76
C LYS A 116 -15.52 -5.83 -1.05
N ARG A 117 -16.35 -5.21 -1.88
CA ARG A 117 -16.27 -3.79 -2.18
C ARG A 117 -17.39 -3.04 -1.44
N LYS A 118 -17.05 -1.89 -0.93
CA LYS A 118 -18.03 -0.95 -0.39
C LYS A 118 -18.11 0.30 -1.28
N PRO A 119 -19.20 1.05 -1.19
CA PRO A 119 -19.24 2.39 -1.76
C PRO A 119 -18.14 3.23 -1.07
N GLY A 120 -17.05 3.50 -1.77
CA GLY A 120 -16.20 4.65 -1.49
C GLY A 120 -17.03 5.91 -1.79
N ARG A 121 -16.51 7.10 -1.65
CA ARG A 121 -17.21 8.40 -1.85
C ARG A 121 -18.03 8.44 -3.15
N GLY A 122 -19.18 7.71 -3.16
CA GLY A 122 -20.13 7.63 -4.26
C GLY A 122 -20.11 6.38 -5.14
N HIS A 123 -19.13 5.48 -5.03
CA HIS A 123 -19.01 4.30 -5.88
C HIS A 123 -18.56 3.05 -5.10
N ARG A 124 -19.00 1.85 -5.53
CA ARG A 124 -18.67 0.57 -4.88
C ARG A 124 -17.30 0.04 -5.35
N GLU A 125 -16.25 0.77 -5.10
CA GLU A 125 -14.97 0.49 -5.72
C GLU A 125 -13.80 0.49 -4.74
N ALA A 126 -14.06 0.40 -3.44
CA ALA A 126 -13.02 0.29 -2.45
C ALA A 126 -13.08 -1.04 -1.71
N VAL A 127 -11.96 -1.71 -1.56
CA VAL A 127 -11.78 -2.80 -0.61
C VAL A 127 -11.43 -2.25 0.75
N VAL A 128 -11.87 -2.95 1.79
CA VAL A 128 -11.75 -2.50 3.17
C VAL A 128 -10.84 -3.41 3.95
N PHE A 129 -9.98 -2.81 4.75
CA PHE A 129 -9.11 -3.53 5.68
C PHE A 129 -8.91 -2.71 6.97
N PRO A 130 -8.59 -3.35 8.10
CA PRO A 130 -8.29 -2.63 9.33
C PRO A 130 -6.89 -2.01 9.27
N GLY A 131 -6.79 -0.74 8.83
CA GLY A 131 -5.53 -0.04 8.55
C GLY A 131 -4.51 -0.07 9.70
N TYR A 132 -4.96 0.04 10.94
CA TYR A 132 -4.08 -0.03 12.11
C TYR A 132 -3.43 -1.42 12.30
N LYS A 133 -4.07 -2.51 11.87
CA LYS A 133 -3.50 -3.86 11.90
C LYS A 133 -2.47 -4.05 10.79
N MET A 134 -2.69 -3.45 9.64
CA MET A 134 -1.79 -3.52 8.50
C MET A 134 -0.39 -3.04 8.86
N GLN A 135 -0.28 -1.88 9.46
CA GLN A 135 1.01 -1.26 9.71
C GLN A 135 1.87 -2.07 10.70
N LYS A 136 1.26 -2.66 11.72
CA LYS A 136 1.97 -3.56 12.63
C LYS A 136 2.54 -4.78 11.92
N LYS A 137 1.79 -5.34 10.96
CA LYS A 137 2.23 -6.48 10.16
C LYS A 137 3.34 -6.08 9.19
N LEU A 138 3.25 -4.91 8.55
CA LEU A 138 4.26 -4.43 7.62
C LEU A 138 5.66 -4.36 8.24
N ARG A 139 5.80 -3.82 9.46
CA ARG A 139 7.10 -3.79 10.14
C ARG A 139 7.70 -5.19 10.26
N GLY A 140 6.95 -6.16 10.78
CA GLY A 140 7.42 -7.53 10.92
C GLY A 140 7.77 -8.21 9.59
N ILE A 141 7.10 -7.82 8.49
CA ILE A 141 7.44 -8.27 7.14
C ILE A 141 8.77 -7.67 6.69
N LEU A 142 8.97 -6.36 6.87
CA LEU A 142 10.21 -5.67 6.52
C LEU A 142 11.41 -6.25 7.27
N GLU A 143 11.28 -6.50 8.57
CA GLU A 143 12.31 -7.13 9.39
C GLU A 143 12.67 -8.54 8.86
N LYS A 144 11.65 -9.35 8.52
CA LYS A 144 11.87 -10.68 7.92
C LYS A 144 12.52 -10.63 6.53
N LEU A 145 12.28 -9.56 5.78
CA LEU A 145 12.91 -9.33 4.48
C LEU A 145 14.33 -8.76 4.60
N GLY A 146 14.82 -8.49 5.81
CA GLY A 146 16.18 -7.99 6.04
C GLY A 146 16.31 -6.47 5.88
N VAL A 147 15.22 -5.71 5.92
CA VAL A 147 15.29 -4.25 5.97
C VAL A 147 15.84 -3.82 7.32
N VAL A 148 16.87 -2.99 7.31
CA VAL A 148 17.38 -2.33 8.51
C VAL A 148 16.46 -1.15 8.86
N ILE A 149 15.90 -1.18 10.08
CA ILE A 149 14.96 -0.17 10.58
C ILE A 149 15.56 0.55 11.79
#